data_63a9ba5ff56f1d5016b53cbd66dde19b
#
_entry.id   63a9ba5ff56f1d5016b53cbd66dde19b
#
_cell.length_a   1.000
_cell.length_b   1.000
_cell.length_c   1.000
_cell.angle_alpha   90.00
_cell.angle_beta   90.00
_cell.angle_gamma   90.00
#
_symmetry.space_group_name_H-M   'P 1'
#
loop_
_entity.id
_entity.type
_entity.pdbx_description
1 polymer ?
#
loop_
_entity_poly.entity_id
_entity_poly.type
_entity_poly.pdbx_seq_one_letter_code
_entity_poly.pdbx_strand_id
1 'polypeptide(L)'
;MKIELLSGACGAEVKDINLKDTSSSNIEIIKNLLFEHKVIFFRNQTISQQEQINLSKCFGPLETHAYTKGLKEFPEIVRIIKEPHEKNNWGEGWHTDTSYNKQPTLAVILKSIEIPPVGGDTMFSNMELAYDTLNDDLKKKIENKKALHDSRGAEFFNENYQSMESNGYKEAFSNIHPIVRTNPDSKRKILYVNWTYTRQIIGMEKEESDKLLNILFKHQERLDLTCRFRWTPNTIAITTDILLETDATDNPFF
;
A
#
# COMPACT_ATOMS: atom_id res chain seq x y z
N MET A 1 15.32 -10.15 19.40
CA MET A 1 14.42 -9.94 18.25
C MET A 1 13.97 -11.29 17.72
N LYS A 2 12.67 -11.48 17.53
CA LYS A 2 12.07 -12.71 16.95
C LYS A 2 11.23 -12.29 15.74
N ILE A 3 11.30 -13.06 14.66
CA ILE A 3 10.57 -12.81 13.41
C ILE A 3 9.65 -13.99 13.16
N GLU A 4 8.36 -13.71 12.93
CA GLU A 4 7.34 -14.71 12.59
C GLU A 4 6.76 -14.38 11.22
N LEU A 5 7.00 -15.25 10.23
CA LEU A 5 6.49 -15.03 8.87
C LEU A 5 4.98 -15.24 8.82
N LEU A 6 4.28 -14.38 8.10
CA LEU A 6 2.83 -14.49 7.87
C LEU A 6 2.51 -15.45 6.72
N SER A 7 3.32 -15.40 5.67
CA SER A 7 3.21 -16.32 4.53
C SER A 7 4.59 -16.54 3.88
N GLY A 8 4.66 -17.46 2.93
CA GLY A 8 5.86 -17.64 2.12
C GLY A 8 6.08 -16.52 1.08
N ALA A 9 5.08 -15.68 0.83
CA ALA A 9 5.13 -14.63 -0.17
C ALA A 9 5.67 -13.31 0.38
N CYS A 10 5.15 -12.87 1.53
CA CYS A 10 5.49 -11.61 2.19
C CYS A 10 4.93 -11.56 3.60
N GLY A 11 5.27 -10.50 4.32
CA GLY A 11 4.76 -10.18 5.64
C GLY A 11 5.47 -10.89 6.77
N ALA A 12 5.92 -10.13 7.76
CA ALA A 12 6.51 -10.65 8.98
C ALA A 12 6.06 -9.86 10.21
N GLU A 13 5.74 -10.56 11.29
CA GLU A 13 5.56 -9.96 12.61
C GLU A 13 6.92 -9.95 13.33
N VAL A 14 7.36 -8.74 13.73
CA VAL A 14 8.66 -8.52 14.38
C VAL A 14 8.44 -8.22 15.84
N LYS A 15 9.06 -8.99 16.73
CA LYS A 15 8.98 -8.86 18.19
C LYS A 15 10.29 -8.37 18.79
N ASP A 16 10.20 -7.83 19.98
CA ASP A 16 11.35 -7.38 20.77
C ASP A 16 12.15 -6.26 20.08
N ILE A 17 11.44 -5.35 19.43
CA ILE A 17 12.01 -4.12 18.87
C ILE A 17 11.26 -2.89 19.42
N ASN A 18 11.98 -1.81 19.67
CA ASN A 18 11.41 -0.57 20.14
C ASN A 18 11.35 0.46 19.01
N LEU A 19 10.15 0.76 18.53
CA LEU A 19 9.95 1.75 17.45
C LEU A 19 10.15 3.21 17.87
N LYS A 20 10.30 3.51 19.18
CA LYS A 20 10.69 4.85 19.66
C LYS A 20 12.19 5.10 19.50
N ASP A 21 12.98 4.03 19.39
CA ASP A 21 14.42 4.13 19.13
C ASP A 21 14.66 4.35 17.64
N THR A 22 14.94 5.59 17.25
CA THR A 22 15.27 6.00 15.88
C THR A 22 16.78 6.10 15.66
N SER A 23 17.59 5.40 16.44
CA SER A 23 19.03 5.27 16.19
C SER A 23 19.31 4.63 14.82
N SER A 24 20.42 5.01 14.20
CA SER A 24 20.78 4.52 12.86
C SER A 24 20.83 3.00 12.79
N SER A 25 21.34 2.34 13.83
CA SER A 25 21.42 0.87 13.88
C SER A 25 20.04 0.20 13.94
N ASN A 26 19.10 0.75 14.73
CA ASN A 26 17.76 0.21 14.82
C ASN A 26 16.97 0.44 13.52
N ILE A 27 17.10 1.61 12.93
CA ILE A 27 16.46 1.94 11.64
C ILE A 27 17.00 1.09 10.49
N GLU A 28 18.29 0.81 10.47
CA GLU A 28 18.89 -0.09 9.47
C GLU A 28 18.32 -1.49 9.56
N ILE A 29 18.17 -2.04 10.78
CA ILE A 29 17.51 -3.33 11.01
C ILE A 29 16.08 -3.30 10.47
N ILE A 30 15.29 -2.27 10.81
CA ILE A 30 13.90 -2.14 10.36
C ILE A 30 13.82 -2.06 8.83
N LYS A 31 14.68 -1.29 8.18
CA LYS A 31 14.73 -1.18 6.72
C LYS A 31 15.08 -2.51 6.05
N ASN A 32 16.06 -3.22 6.57
CA ASN A 32 16.45 -4.52 6.03
C ASN A 32 15.30 -5.53 6.13
N LEU A 33 14.61 -5.59 7.27
CA LEU A 33 13.43 -6.43 7.44
C LEU A 33 12.28 -6.02 6.50
N LEU A 34 12.07 -4.72 6.33
CA LEU A 34 11.05 -4.21 5.42
C LEU A 34 11.33 -4.62 3.97
N PHE A 35 12.57 -4.48 3.51
CA PHE A 35 12.96 -4.87 2.14
C PHE A 35 12.95 -6.39 1.95
N GLU A 36 13.24 -7.17 2.97
CA GLU A 36 13.17 -8.64 2.91
C GLU A 36 11.73 -9.12 2.86
N HIS A 37 10.90 -8.64 3.79
CA HIS A 37 9.53 -9.16 3.98
C HIS A 37 8.44 -8.31 3.31
N LYS A 38 8.76 -7.14 2.75
CA LYS A 38 7.88 -6.19 2.04
C LYS A 38 6.92 -5.42 2.95
N VAL A 39 6.32 -6.08 3.92
CA VAL A 39 5.54 -5.48 5.01
C VAL A 39 5.93 -6.12 6.33
N ILE A 40 6.09 -5.30 7.36
CA ILE A 40 6.44 -5.74 8.71
C ILE A 40 5.48 -5.16 9.74
N PHE A 41 5.16 -5.97 10.74
CA PHE A 41 4.17 -5.65 11.76
C PHE A 41 4.78 -5.70 13.14
N PHE A 42 4.39 -4.77 13.98
CA PHE A 42 4.85 -4.62 15.35
C PHE A 42 3.65 -4.49 16.27
N ARG A 43 3.33 -5.50 17.06
CA ARG A 43 2.22 -5.44 18.03
C ARG A 43 2.62 -4.71 19.30
N ASN A 44 1.61 -4.25 20.05
CA ASN A 44 1.77 -3.61 21.35
C ASN A 44 2.71 -2.39 21.36
N GLN A 45 2.64 -1.57 20.30
CA GLN A 45 3.44 -0.36 20.15
C GLN A 45 2.69 0.88 20.64
N THR A 46 3.04 1.39 21.81
CA THR A 46 2.50 2.63 22.36
C THR A 46 3.38 3.82 21.99
N ILE A 47 3.34 4.25 20.75
CA ILE A 47 4.02 5.46 20.29
C ILE A 47 3.05 6.64 20.19
N SER A 48 3.52 7.84 20.52
CA SER A 48 2.81 9.10 20.29
C SER A 48 2.83 9.48 18.81
N GLN A 49 2.02 10.47 18.43
CA GLN A 49 2.03 11.04 17.07
C GLN A 49 3.41 11.61 16.71
N GLN A 50 4.06 12.30 17.64
CA GLN A 50 5.42 12.83 17.43
C GLN A 50 6.44 11.72 17.23
N GLU A 51 6.35 10.61 17.97
CA GLU A 51 7.23 9.45 17.79
C GLU A 51 6.96 8.76 16.45
N GLN A 52 5.70 8.69 16.00
CA GLN A 52 5.35 8.19 14.66
C GLN A 52 5.97 9.07 13.56
N ILE A 53 5.87 10.40 13.67
CA ILE A 53 6.52 11.36 12.76
C ILE A 53 8.05 11.17 12.75
N ASN A 54 8.67 11.02 13.92
CA ASN A 54 10.12 10.81 14.00
C ASN A 54 10.55 9.52 13.32
N LEU A 55 9.81 8.43 13.52
CA LEU A 55 10.02 7.15 12.83
C LEU A 55 9.85 7.29 11.32
N SER A 56 8.77 7.95 10.86
CA SER A 56 8.48 8.13 9.44
C SER A 56 9.58 8.92 8.71
N LYS A 57 10.14 9.96 9.33
CA LYS A 57 11.27 10.75 8.80
C LYS A 57 12.52 9.90 8.49
N CYS A 58 12.68 8.76 9.15
CA CYS A 58 13.81 7.87 8.88
C CYS A 58 13.72 7.15 7.52
N PHE A 59 12.53 7.14 6.89
CA PHE A 59 12.29 6.53 5.57
C PHE A 59 12.33 7.55 4.43
N GLY A 60 12.27 8.85 4.72
CA GLY A 60 12.32 9.91 3.71
C GLY A 60 11.55 11.17 4.11
N PRO A 61 11.39 12.11 3.18
CA PRO A 61 10.56 13.28 3.39
C PRO A 61 9.11 12.87 3.60
N LEU A 62 8.42 13.56 4.51
CA LEU A 62 7.01 13.32 4.77
C LEU A 62 6.14 14.01 3.72
N GLU A 63 5.00 13.39 3.42
CA GLU A 63 4.00 13.92 2.52
C GLU A 63 2.66 14.11 3.24
N THR A 64 1.85 15.05 2.77
CA THR A 64 0.45 15.20 3.17
C THR A 64 -0.44 14.52 2.13
N HIS A 65 -1.56 13.95 2.56
CA HIS A 65 -2.47 13.30 1.63
C HIS A 65 -3.13 14.32 0.69
N ALA A 66 -3.26 13.96 -0.59
CA ALA A 66 -3.73 14.87 -1.64
C ALA A 66 -5.15 15.41 -1.40
N TYR A 67 -6.07 14.60 -0.86
CA TYR A 67 -7.49 14.93 -0.78
C TYR A 67 -8.03 15.01 0.65
N THR A 68 -7.33 14.44 1.61
CA THR A 68 -7.81 14.28 2.98
C THR A 68 -6.95 15.10 3.93
N LYS A 69 -7.59 15.79 4.87
CA LYS A 69 -6.88 16.50 5.93
C LYS A 69 -6.22 15.51 6.89
N GLY A 70 -4.96 15.80 7.20
CA GLY A 70 -4.30 15.20 8.35
C GLY A 70 -4.69 15.88 9.67
N LEU A 71 -4.12 15.41 10.75
CA LEU A 71 -4.33 15.99 12.07
C LEU A 71 -3.82 17.42 12.12
N LYS A 72 -4.47 18.28 12.92
CA LYS A 72 -4.15 19.71 12.99
C LYS A 72 -2.68 20.00 13.33
N GLU A 73 -2.11 19.23 14.26
CA GLU A 73 -0.72 19.39 14.71
C GLU A 73 0.26 18.53 13.90
N PHE A 74 -0.23 17.54 13.18
CA PHE A 74 0.55 16.56 12.39
C PHE A 74 -0.14 16.30 11.05
N PRO A 75 -0.07 17.24 10.10
CA PRO A 75 -0.83 17.17 8.86
C PRO A 75 -0.44 15.98 7.96
N GLU A 76 0.69 15.35 8.19
CA GLU A 76 1.14 14.13 7.50
C GLU A 76 0.49 12.86 8.06
N ILE A 77 -0.19 12.94 9.21
CA ILE A 77 -0.94 11.80 9.79
C ILE A 77 -2.40 11.93 9.42
N VAL A 78 -2.85 11.06 8.54
CA VAL A 78 -4.27 10.93 8.20
C VAL A 78 -4.94 9.94 9.16
N ARG A 79 -6.08 10.32 9.70
CA ARG A 79 -6.89 9.47 10.56
C ARG A 79 -7.96 8.78 9.72
N ILE A 80 -7.80 7.50 9.52
CA ILE A 80 -8.78 6.67 8.80
C ILE A 80 -9.83 6.19 9.81
N ILE A 81 -11.08 6.52 9.54
CA ILE A 81 -12.23 6.13 10.38
C ILE A 81 -13.24 5.43 9.48
N LYS A 82 -13.74 4.29 9.95
CA LYS A 82 -14.89 3.60 9.38
C LYS A 82 -16.01 3.57 10.40
N GLU A 83 -17.07 4.30 10.11
CA GLU A 83 -18.27 4.29 10.95
C GLU A 83 -19.18 3.09 10.60
N PRO A 84 -19.93 2.52 11.57
CA PRO A 84 -20.73 1.32 11.34
C PRO A 84 -21.81 1.46 10.24
N HIS A 85 -22.25 2.69 9.94
CA HIS A 85 -23.25 2.95 8.92
C HIS A 85 -22.69 3.17 7.51
N GLU A 86 -21.39 3.31 7.37
CA GLU A 86 -20.75 3.51 6.07
C GLU A 86 -20.64 2.18 5.31
N LYS A 87 -20.86 2.24 3.99
CA LYS A 87 -20.82 1.06 3.13
C LYS A 87 -19.41 0.77 2.62
N ASN A 88 -18.65 1.84 2.31
CA ASN A 88 -17.34 1.71 1.70
C ASN A 88 -16.23 1.78 2.77
N ASN A 89 -15.16 1.03 2.60
CA ASN A 89 -13.97 1.11 3.44
C ASN A 89 -12.90 1.95 2.75
N TRP A 90 -12.13 2.71 3.53
CA TRP A 90 -10.92 3.34 3.02
C TRP A 90 -9.90 2.28 2.65
N GLY A 91 -9.35 2.39 1.42
CA GLY A 91 -8.40 1.38 0.93
C GLY A 91 -9.07 0.12 0.36
N GLU A 92 -10.39 0.14 0.16
CA GLU A 92 -11.11 -0.89 -0.57
C GLU A 92 -10.56 -1.02 -2.01
N GLY A 93 -10.29 -2.25 -2.42
CA GLY A 93 -9.68 -2.55 -3.71
C GLY A 93 -8.15 -2.52 -3.68
N TRP A 94 -7.56 -3.39 -4.48
CA TRP A 94 -6.12 -3.54 -4.58
C TRP A 94 -5.45 -2.28 -5.12
N HIS A 95 -4.57 -1.67 -4.33
CA HIS A 95 -3.85 -0.46 -4.67
C HIS A 95 -2.40 -0.46 -4.18
N THR A 96 -1.60 0.38 -4.80
CA THR A 96 -0.33 0.85 -4.28
C THR A 96 -0.50 2.32 -3.96
N ASP A 97 -0.18 2.72 -2.75
CA ASP A 97 -0.37 4.09 -2.28
C ASP A 97 0.25 5.13 -3.21
N THR A 98 -0.52 6.18 -3.45
CA THR A 98 -0.14 7.35 -4.25
C THR A 98 0.48 7.04 -5.62
N SER A 99 0.20 5.86 -6.22
CA SER A 99 0.77 5.48 -7.52
C SER A 99 0.40 6.44 -8.68
N TYR A 100 -0.55 7.34 -8.45
CA TYR A 100 -0.90 8.43 -9.36
C TYR A 100 0.06 9.64 -9.28
N ASN A 101 0.94 9.70 -8.26
CA ASN A 101 1.94 10.74 -8.14
C ASN A 101 3.10 10.52 -9.11
N LYS A 102 3.78 11.60 -9.52
CA LYS A 102 5.01 11.52 -10.32
C LYS A 102 6.10 10.73 -9.61
N GLN A 103 6.19 10.91 -8.31
CA GLN A 103 7.04 10.14 -7.40
C GLN A 103 6.14 9.55 -6.33
N PRO A 104 5.81 8.26 -6.43
CA PRO A 104 5.00 7.57 -5.42
C PRO A 104 5.69 7.50 -4.06
N THR A 105 4.91 7.41 -3.00
CA THR A 105 5.39 7.28 -1.63
C THR A 105 6.19 5.98 -1.48
N LEU A 106 7.41 6.07 -0.93
CA LEU A 106 8.30 4.91 -0.76
C LEU A 106 7.79 3.92 0.28
N ALA A 107 7.26 4.44 1.39
CA ALA A 107 6.77 3.63 2.50
C ALA A 107 5.63 4.33 3.24
N VAL A 108 4.72 3.54 3.80
CA VAL A 108 3.62 4.02 4.63
C VAL A 108 3.69 3.36 5.99
N ILE A 109 3.40 4.14 7.05
CA ILE A 109 3.36 3.67 8.42
C ILE A 109 1.93 3.76 8.93
N LEU A 110 1.29 2.61 9.06
CA LEU A 110 -0.07 2.48 9.58
C LEU A 110 -0.02 2.17 11.08
N LYS A 111 -0.86 2.84 11.87
CA LYS A 111 -1.03 2.57 13.29
C LYS A 111 -2.49 2.30 13.58
N SER A 112 -2.80 1.10 14.07
CA SER A 112 -4.14 0.75 14.52
C SER A 112 -4.43 1.35 15.89
N ILE A 113 -5.63 1.91 16.06
CA ILE A 113 -6.12 2.49 17.31
C ILE A 113 -7.27 1.64 17.84
N GLU A 114 -8.35 1.58 17.09
CA GLU A 114 -9.56 0.82 17.40
C GLU A 114 -9.83 -0.14 16.25
N ILE A 115 -10.04 -1.40 16.56
CA ILE A 115 -10.22 -2.48 15.58
C ILE A 115 -11.46 -3.27 15.96
N PRO A 116 -12.34 -3.59 15.01
CA PRO A 116 -13.51 -4.41 15.27
C PRO A 116 -13.11 -5.82 15.73
N PRO A 117 -13.95 -6.52 16.50
CA PRO A 117 -13.63 -7.88 16.98
C PRO A 117 -13.51 -8.90 15.84
N VAL A 118 -14.18 -8.64 14.71
CA VAL A 118 -14.17 -9.46 13.48
C VAL A 118 -14.14 -8.54 12.28
N GLY A 119 -13.33 -8.89 11.28
CA GLY A 119 -13.11 -8.08 10.09
C GLY A 119 -12.01 -7.03 10.27
N GLY A 120 -11.88 -6.11 9.32
CA GLY A 120 -10.84 -5.08 9.32
C GLY A 120 -9.44 -5.63 9.08
N ASP A 121 -9.31 -6.82 8.51
CA ASP A 121 -8.01 -7.38 8.13
C ASP A 121 -7.50 -6.68 6.87
N THR A 122 -6.20 -6.60 6.69
CA THR A 122 -5.59 -6.12 5.45
C THR A 122 -4.86 -7.25 4.73
N MET A 123 -5.02 -7.32 3.41
CA MET A 123 -4.24 -8.23 2.56
C MET A 123 -3.15 -7.46 1.82
N PHE A 124 -2.00 -8.10 1.64
CA PHE A 124 -0.84 -7.55 0.93
C PHE A 124 -0.38 -8.55 -0.11
N SER A 125 -0.02 -8.08 -1.31
CA SER A 125 0.49 -8.92 -2.39
C SER A 125 1.90 -8.50 -2.81
N ASN A 126 2.80 -9.46 -2.94
CA ASN A 126 4.20 -9.25 -3.30
C ASN A 126 4.37 -9.06 -4.81
N MET A 127 4.64 -7.85 -5.24
CA MET A 127 4.72 -7.48 -6.66
C MET A 127 6.04 -7.92 -7.33
N GLU A 128 7.09 -8.27 -6.58
CA GLU A 128 8.25 -8.96 -7.13
C GLU A 128 7.87 -10.39 -7.54
N LEU A 129 7.21 -11.15 -6.65
CA LEU A 129 6.72 -12.49 -6.98
C LEU A 129 5.63 -12.46 -8.06
N ALA A 130 4.76 -11.43 -8.05
CA ALA A 130 3.77 -11.25 -9.11
C ALA A 130 4.44 -11.13 -10.48
N TYR A 131 5.53 -10.36 -10.60
CA TYR A 131 6.29 -10.30 -11.84
C TYR A 131 7.01 -11.63 -12.16
N ASP A 132 7.69 -12.22 -11.19
CA ASP A 132 8.49 -13.43 -11.42
C ASP A 132 7.64 -14.62 -11.90
N THR A 133 6.42 -14.72 -11.40
CA THR A 133 5.48 -15.83 -11.70
C THR A 133 4.61 -15.59 -12.94
N LEU A 134 4.72 -14.42 -13.60
CA LEU A 134 4.12 -14.23 -14.93
C LEU A 134 4.76 -15.21 -15.93
N ASN A 135 3.97 -15.73 -16.86
CA ASN A 135 4.53 -16.48 -17.96
C ASN A 135 5.33 -15.57 -18.93
N ASP A 136 6.20 -16.18 -19.74
CA ASP A 136 7.12 -15.44 -20.60
C ASP A 136 6.40 -14.60 -21.66
N ASP A 137 5.24 -15.04 -22.14
CA ASP A 137 4.48 -14.30 -23.15
C ASP A 137 3.90 -13.00 -22.56
N LEU A 138 3.39 -13.04 -21.32
CA LEU A 138 2.93 -11.84 -20.61
C LEU A 138 4.11 -10.92 -20.29
N LYS A 139 5.24 -11.46 -19.82
CA LYS A 139 6.46 -10.67 -19.57
C LYS A 139 6.90 -9.91 -20.82
N LYS A 140 6.97 -10.59 -21.98
CA LYS A 140 7.29 -9.96 -23.28
C LYS A 140 6.26 -8.92 -23.69
N LYS A 141 4.96 -9.20 -23.47
CA LYS A 141 3.88 -8.29 -23.85
C LYS A 141 3.88 -6.98 -23.07
N ILE A 142 4.32 -6.99 -21.80
CA ILE A 142 4.37 -5.81 -20.94
C ILE A 142 5.76 -5.15 -20.88
N GLU A 143 6.78 -5.78 -21.46
CA GLU A 143 8.14 -5.23 -21.49
C GLU A 143 8.14 -3.84 -22.15
N ASN A 144 8.77 -2.88 -21.50
CA ASN A 144 8.84 -1.48 -21.94
C ASN A 144 7.50 -0.76 -22.09
N LYS A 145 6.38 -1.38 -21.68
CA LYS A 145 5.08 -0.71 -21.67
C LYS A 145 4.94 0.21 -20.45
N LYS A 146 4.13 1.23 -20.63
CA LYS A 146 3.78 2.20 -19.58
C LYS A 146 2.27 2.23 -19.41
N ALA A 147 1.82 2.54 -18.21
CA ALA A 147 0.39 2.70 -17.91
C ALA A 147 0.12 4.06 -17.27
N LEU A 148 -1.06 4.60 -17.53
CA LEU A 148 -1.60 5.78 -16.87
C LEU A 148 -2.18 5.38 -15.52
N HIS A 149 -1.74 6.05 -14.46
CA HIS A 149 -2.33 5.97 -13.13
C HIS A 149 -3.03 7.29 -12.82
N ASP A 150 -4.24 7.22 -12.29
CA ASP A 150 -5.11 8.37 -12.06
C ASP A 150 -5.89 8.23 -10.75
N SER A 151 -5.90 9.27 -9.93
CA SER A 151 -6.55 9.31 -8.62
C SER A 151 -8.07 9.46 -8.67
N ARG A 152 -8.66 9.75 -9.83
CA ARG A 152 -10.08 10.13 -10.03
C ARG A 152 -10.51 11.45 -9.37
N GLY A 153 -9.61 12.14 -8.66
CA GLY A 153 -9.89 13.44 -8.03
C GLY A 153 -10.73 13.37 -6.75
N ALA A 154 -11.01 14.55 -6.20
CA ALA A 154 -11.71 14.68 -4.93
C ALA A 154 -13.17 14.23 -4.96
N GLU A 155 -13.81 14.28 -6.10
CA GLU A 155 -15.22 13.89 -6.24
C GLU A 155 -15.40 12.41 -5.87
N PHE A 156 -14.55 11.54 -6.40
CA PHE A 156 -14.50 10.14 -6.04
C PHE A 156 -14.25 9.91 -4.53
N PHE A 157 -13.33 10.67 -3.93
CA PHE A 157 -13.04 10.56 -2.50
C PHE A 157 -14.23 10.98 -1.64
N ASN A 158 -14.85 12.12 -1.93
CA ASN A 158 -15.96 12.65 -1.15
C ASN A 158 -17.22 11.79 -1.22
N GLU A 159 -17.46 11.15 -2.36
CA GLU A 159 -18.61 10.26 -2.54
C GLU A 159 -18.47 8.93 -1.79
N ASN A 160 -17.24 8.42 -1.68
CA ASN A 160 -16.99 7.08 -1.15
C ASN A 160 -16.55 7.06 0.31
N TYR A 161 -15.98 8.17 0.84
CA TYR A 161 -15.37 8.21 2.18
C TYR A 161 -15.88 9.39 2.99
N GLN A 162 -17.14 9.33 3.44
CA GLN A 162 -17.85 10.44 4.07
C GLN A 162 -17.31 10.84 5.45
N SER A 163 -16.74 9.89 6.21
CA SER A 163 -16.12 10.18 7.52
C SER A 163 -14.75 10.87 7.39
N MET A 164 -14.19 10.96 6.18
CA MET A 164 -12.88 11.57 5.97
C MET A 164 -13.02 13.05 5.68
N GLU A 165 -12.34 13.88 6.46
CA GLU A 165 -12.38 15.34 6.27
C GLU A 165 -11.58 15.76 5.03
N SER A 166 -12.27 16.32 4.01
CA SER A 166 -11.64 16.81 2.78
C SER A 166 -10.76 18.02 3.04
N ASN A 167 -9.60 18.09 2.38
CA ASN A 167 -8.73 19.27 2.39
C ASN A 167 -9.14 20.34 1.36
N GLY A 168 -10.20 20.09 0.57
CA GLY A 168 -10.73 21.01 -0.43
C GLY A 168 -10.06 20.97 -1.80
N TYR A 169 -9.00 20.18 -1.99
CA TYR A 169 -8.38 20.00 -3.31
C TYR A 169 -9.27 19.15 -4.22
N LYS A 170 -9.45 19.58 -5.48
CA LYS A 170 -10.45 18.99 -6.38
C LYS A 170 -9.90 18.30 -7.62
N GLU A 171 -8.69 18.67 -8.05
CA GLU A 171 -8.15 18.15 -9.31
C GLU A 171 -7.65 16.72 -9.17
N ALA A 172 -7.74 15.92 -10.23
CA ALA A 172 -7.16 14.62 -10.28
C ALA A 172 -5.64 14.69 -10.52
N PHE A 173 -4.90 13.85 -9.81
CA PHE A 173 -3.50 13.61 -10.14
C PHE A 173 -3.40 12.43 -11.10
N SER A 174 -2.61 12.57 -12.15
CA SER A 174 -2.35 11.47 -13.06
C SER A 174 -0.91 11.49 -13.55
N ASN A 175 -0.30 10.33 -13.62
CA ASN A 175 1.04 10.15 -14.13
C ASN A 175 1.20 8.82 -14.86
N ILE A 176 2.20 8.76 -15.72
CA ILE A 176 2.52 7.57 -16.52
C ILE A 176 3.73 6.88 -15.91
N HIS A 177 3.56 5.61 -15.55
CA HIS A 177 4.62 4.77 -14.98
C HIS A 177 4.91 3.55 -15.85
N PRO A 178 6.15 3.02 -15.83
CA PRO A 178 6.43 1.71 -16.42
C PRO A 178 5.58 0.62 -15.73
N ILE A 179 5.01 -0.31 -16.51
CA ILE A 179 4.29 -1.49 -15.98
C ILE A 179 5.28 -2.40 -15.24
N VAL A 180 6.51 -2.47 -15.71
CA VAL A 180 7.60 -3.20 -15.05
C VAL A 180 8.62 -2.18 -14.53
N ARG A 181 8.75 -2.09 -13.20
CA ARG A 181 9.76 -1.28 -12.54
C ARG A 181 10.86 -2.18 -11.98
N THR A 182 12.04 -1.62 -11.77
CA THR A 182 13.11 -2.29 -11.02
C THR A 182 13.16 -1.70 -9.63
N ASN A 183 13.03 -2.55 -8.62
CA ASN A 183 13.24 -2.15 -7.24
C ASN A 183 14.69 -1.67 -7.07
N PRO A 184 14.93 -0.43 -6.59
CA PRO A 184 16.28 0.12 -6.48
C PRO A 184 17.16 -0.62 -5.45
N ASP A 185 16.55 -1.28 -4.45
CA ASP A 185 17.25 -1.97 -3.38
C ASP A 185 17.52 -3.44 -3.73
N SER A 186 16.49 -4.23 -4.02
CA SER A 186 16.63 -5.65 -4.36
C SER A 186 17.12 -5.92 -5.78
N LYS A 187 17.11 -4.92 -6.67
CA LYS A 187 17.36 -5.02 -8.12
C LYS A 187 16.40 -5.96 -8.86
N ARG A 188 15.37 -6.47 -8.18
CA ARG A 188 14.35 -7.33 -8.79
C ARG A 188 13.32 -6.48 -9.53
N LYS A 189 12.71 -7.08 -10.53
CA LYS A 189 11.58 -6.47 -11.27
C LYS A 189 10.30 -6.61 -10.46
N ILE A 190 9.44 -5.59 -10.52
CA ILE A 190 8.13 -5.55 -9.90
C ILE A 190 7.07 -5.30 -10.98
N LEU A 191 5.91 -5.92 -10.82
CA LEU A 191 4.72 -5.61 -11.62
C LEU A 191 4.05 -4.38 -11.01
N TYR A 192 4.09 -3.23 -11.72
CA TYR A 192 3.62 -1.95 -11.19
C TYR A 192 2.33 -1.49 -11.87
N VAL A 193 1.25 -2.18 -11.56
CA VAL A 193 -0.13 -1.85 -11.91
C VAL A 193 -1.04 -2.18 -10.74
N ASN A 194 -2.16 -1.48 -10.61
CA ASN A 194 -3.16 -1.79 -9.59
C ASN A 194 -4.57 -1.43 -10.09
N TRP A 195 -5.56 -2.13 -9.57
CA TRP A 195 -6.96 -1.97 -9.97
C TRP A 195 -7.49 -0.56 -9.65
N THR A 196 -7.10 -0.01 -8.50
CA THR A 196 -7.63 1.26 -8.00
C THR A 196 -7.22 2.46 -8.84
N TYR A 197 -5.97 2.52 -9.32
CA TYR A 197 -5.44 3.72 -9.97
C TYR A 197 -5.00 3.51 -11.43
N THR A 198 -4.70 2.29 -11.89
CA THR A 198 -4.25 2.07 -13.27
C THR A 198 -5.43 2.10 -14.23
N ARG A 199 -5.38 2.96 -15.27
CA ARG A 199 -6.49 3.23 -16.20
C ARG A 199 -6.30 2.67 -17.59
N GLN A 200 -5.09 2.77 -18.14
CA GLN A 200 -4.84 2.40 -19.53
C GLN A 200 -3.35 2.14 -19.77
N ILE A 201 -3.04 1.17 -20.63
CA ILE A 201 -1.70 0.97 -21.17
C ILE A 201 -1.49 1.93 -22.33
N ILE A 202 -0.43 2.73 -22.25
CA ILE A 202 -0.15 3.75 -23.27
C ILE A 202 0.19 3.11 -24.60
N GLY A 203 -0.43 3.61 -25.68
CA GLY A 203 -0.24 3.11 -27.06
C GLY A 203 -1.00 1.81 -27.37
N MET A 204 -1.94 1.42 -26.50
CA MET A 204 -2.89 0.34 -26.78
C MET A 204 -4.30 0.89 -26.94
N GLU A 205 -5.09 0.25 -27.81
CA GLU A 205 -6.53 0.49 -27.87
C GLU A 205 -7.17 0.12 -26.51
N LYS A 206 -8.22 0.87 -26.14
CA LYS A 206 -8.84 0.77 -24.81
C LYS A 206 -9.25 -0.66 -24.46
N GLU A 207 -9.90 -1.34 -25.38
CA GLU A 207 -10.38 -2.71 -25.16
C GLU A 207 -9.23 -3.71 -24.98
N GLU A 208 -8.14 -3.58 -25.75
CA GLU A 208 -6.96 -4.43 -25.61
C GLU A 208 -6.24 -4.16 -24.30
N SER A 209 -6.10 -2.87 -23.94
CA SER A 209 -5.53 -2.45 -22.67
C SER A 209 -6.30 -3.02 -21.48
N ASP A 210 -7.63 -2.90 -21.48
CA ASP A 210 -8.48 -3.39 -20.39
C ASP A 210 -8.38 -4.92 -20.24
N LYS A 211 -8.36 -5.66 -21.35
CA LYS A 211 -8.17 -7.13 -21.32
C LYS A 211 -6.83 -7.50 -20.70
N LEU A 212 -5.75 -6.82 -21.08
CA LEU A 212 -4.42 -7.10 -20.52
C LEU A 212 -4.31 -6.69 -19.06
N LEU A 213 -4.80 -5.51 -18.69
CA LEU A 213 -4.82 -5.06 -17.29
C LEU A 213 -5.61 -6.01 -16.39
N ASN A 214 -6.78 -6.47 -16.85
CA ASN A 214 -7.59 -7.45 -16.09
C ASN A 214 -6.86 -8.78 -15.86
N ILE A 215 -6.05 -9.25 -16.83
CA ILE A 215 -5.22 -10.45 -16.65
C ILE A 215 -4.15 -10.19 -15.57
N LEU A 216 -3.49 -9.01 -15.60
CA LEU A 216 -2.45 -8.64 -14.64
C LEU A 216 -3.03 -8.45 -13.24
N PHE A 217 -4.21 -7.81 -13.12
CA PHE A 217 -4.89 -7.63 -11.83
C PHE A 217 -5.26 -8.97 -11.19
N LYS A 218 -5.89 -9.87 -11.95
CA LYS A 218 -6.21 -11.22 -11.44
C LYS A 218 -4.97 -12.04 -11.07
N HIS A 219 -3.86 -11.83 -11.78
CA HIS A 219 -2.61 -12.53 -11.47
C HIS A 219 -2.03 -12.08 -10.14
N GLN A 220 -2.00 -10.79 -9.87
CA GLN A 220 -1.42 -10.24 -8.65
C GLN A 220 -2.27 -10.49 -7.38
N GLU A 221 -3.56 -10.83 -7.54
CA GLU A 221 -4.49 -11.14 -6.45
C GLU A 221 -4.43 -12.63 -6.02
N ARG A 222 -3.56 -13.43 -6.63
CA ARG A 222 -3.44 -14.86 -6.30
C ARG A 222 -3.01 -15.05 -4.85
N LEU A 223 -3.65 -16.00 -4.18
CA LEU A 223 -3.42 -16.28 -2.76
C LEU A 223 -1.98 -16.68 -2.44
N ASP A 224 -1.29 -17.37 -3.35
CA ASP A 224 0.10 -17.77 -3.21
C ASP A 224 1.11 -16.61 -3.31
N LEU A 225 0.64 -15.42 -3.70
CA LEU A 225 1.42 -14.18 -3.73
C LEU A 225 1.16 -13.27 -2.52
N THR A 226 0.22 -13.64 -1.65
CA THR A 226 -0.33 -12.75 -0.64
C THR A 226 -0.03 -13.18 0.79
N CYS A 227 -0.15 -12.22 1.70
CA CYS A 227 -0.39 -12.48 3.11
C CYS A 227 -1.62 -11.71 3.58
N ARG A 228 -2.25 -12.18 4.67
CA ARG A 228 -3.37 -11.52 5.34
C ARG A 228 -2.98 -11.22 6.77
N PHE A 229 -3.20 -10.00 7.21
CA PHE A 229 -2.90 -9.57 8.56
C PHE A 229 -4.16 -9.18 9.32
N ARG A 230 -4.38 -9.83 10.46
CA ARG A 230 -5.42 -9.47 11.42
C ARG A 230 -4.86 -8.48 12.43
N TRP A 231 -5.42 -7.29 12.44
CA TRP A 231 -5.01 -6.20 13.32
C TRP A 231 -5.40 -6.47 14.78
N THR A 232 -4.63 -5.88 15.67
CA THR A 232 -4.99 -5.67 17.08
C THR A 232 -4.70 -4.22 17.44
N PRO A 233 -5.36 -3.64 18.44
CA PRO A 233 -5.06 -2.28 18.89
C PRO A 233 -3.57 -2.09 19.20
N ASN A 234 -3.03 -0.89 18.91
CA ASN A 234 -1.61 -0.57 19.07
C ASN A 234 -0.66 -1.44 18.24
N THR A 235 -1.09 -1.88 17.07
CA THR A 235 -0.21 -2.47 16.07
C THR A 235 0.29 -1.40 15.12
N ILE A 236 1.56 -1.46 14.75
CA ILE A 236 2.14 -0.65 13.68
C ILE A 236 2.52 -1.57 12.53
N ALA A 237 2.14 -1.20 11.31
CA ALA A 237 2.65 -1.79 10.09
C ALA A 237 3.53 -0.77 9.36
N ILE A 238 4.60 -1.24 8.75
CA ILE A 238 5.40 -0.48 7.79
C ILE A 238 5.36 -1.26 6.47
N THR A 239 4.84 -0.62 5.43
CA THR A 239 4.70 -1.20 4.09
C THR A 239 5.45 -0.38 3.05
N THR A 240 5.72 -0.94 1.88
CA THR A 240 6.45 -0.29 0.77
C THR A 240 5.61 -0.21 -0.48
N ASP A 241 6.00 0.63 -1.45
CA ASP A 241 5.39 0.74 -2.78
C ASP A 241 5.59 -0.51 -3.68
N ILE A 242 6.26 -1.53 -3.17
CA ILE A 242 6.45 -2.85 -3.83
C ILE A 242 5.29 -3.80 -3.56
N LEU A 243 4.36 -3.41 -2.70
CA LEU A 243 3.17 -4.18 -2.38
C LEU A 243 1.92 -3.57 -3.03
N LEU A 244 0.95 -4.45 -3.25
CA LEU A 244 -0.45 -4.06 -3.29
C LEU A 244 -1.07 -4.36 -1.94
N GLU A 245 -1.98 -3.51 -1.52
CA GLU A 245 -2.77 -3.72 -0.31
C GLU A 245 -4.25 -3.50 -0.57
N THR A 246 -5.09 -4.14 0.21
CA THR A 246 -6.54 -3.96 0.24
C THR A 246 -7.10 -4.33 1.60
N ASP A 247 -8.16 -3.65 2.00
CA ASP A 247 -8.97 -4.08 3.13
C ASP A 247 -9.74 -5.36 2.76
N ALA A 248 -9.55 -6.42 3.54
CA ALA A 248 -10.10 -7.74 3.25
C ALA A 248 -11.55 -7.93 3.73
N THR A 249 -12.18 -6.89 4.29
CA THR A 249 -13.49 -7.03 4.93
C THR A 249 -14.65 -7.13 3.96
N ASP A 250 -14.51 -6.67 2.73
CA ASP A 250 -15.61 -6.57 1.77
C ASP A 250 -15.54 -7.56 0.60
N ASN A 251 -14.73 -8.60 0.72
CA ASN A 251 -14.82 -9.67 -0.27
C ASN A 251 -16.04 -10.53 0.03
N PRO A 252 -17.11 -10.51 -0.81
CA PRO A 252 -18.33 -11.27 -0.57
C PRO A 252 -18.15 -12.79 -0.66
N PHE A 253 -16.92 -13.25 -0.89
CA PHE A 253 -16.56 -14.67 -1.00
C PHE A 253 -15.76 -15.21 0.20
N PHE A 254 -15.65 -14.44 1.31
CA PHE A 254 -15.07 -14.92 2.57
C PHE A 254 -16.01 -14.70 3.74
#